data_a57deae3d8a530c176fd0693e9adc89d
#
_entry.id   a57deae3d8a530c176fd0693e9adc89d
#
_cell.length_a   1.000
_cell.length_b   1.000
_cell.length_c   1.000
_cell.angle_alpha   90.00
_cell.angle_beta   90.00
_cell.angle_gamma   90.00
#
_symmetry.space_group_name_H-M   'P 1'
#
loop_
_entity.id
_entity.type
_entity.pdbx_description
1 polymer ?
#
loop_
_entity_poly.entity_id
_entity_poly.type
_entity_poly.pdbx_seq_one_letter_code
_entity_poly.pdbx_strand_id
1 'polypeptide(L)'
;MLSCTLPRVISIVALSLFAASCSDTASTEAIEASAATEQTLIIDTHIDIPFRLHRGYVDVSKATDGGDFDYPRAKAGGLNAAFMSIYIPAAVDEAGDSVALADKLIDDMENLANSHPDKFAITRCSADIEAQAARGLISMPLGMENGGPVAASDEALDHFYQRGIRYITLSHSKSNALSDSSYDLNEAHGGLSPLGKDMVVRMNNLGVMVDVSHISDAAFEQVIEISQVPVIASHSSLRHYTPGFRRNMTDDMAKTLAAAGGVIQINYGSSFISAKARAYANAASASVIAYKQQNKLAGNAQELRDYREQYRIDNPYPFATMNMVLDHIDRAVELGGIDSVGIGSDYDGVGDSLPIGLKDASTYG
;
A
#
# COMPACT_ATOMS: atom_id res chain seq x y z
N MET A 1 4.13 19.45 16.89
CA MET A 1 4.79 18.15 17.02
C MET A 1 4.02 17.35 18.06
N LEU A 2 3.15 16.46 17.60
CA LEU A 2 2.49 15.47 18.48
C LEU A 2 3.37 14.22 18.44
N SER A 3 4.30 14.12 19.40
CA SER A 3 5.16 12.96 19.57
C SER A 3 4.34 11.82 20.20
N CYS A 4 4.30 10.66 19.55
CA CYS A 4 3.90 9.41 20.20
C CYS A 4 5.00 9.00 21.20
N THR A 5 4.96 9.54 22.41
CA THR A 5 5.88 9.13 23.49
C THR A 5 5.20 8.16 24.42
N LEU A 6 5.77 6.96 24.55
CA LEU A 6 5.41 5.97 25.58
C LEU A 6 5.74 6.53 26.97
N PRO A 7 4.85 6.38 27.98
CA PRO A 7 5.19 6.70 29.35
C PRO A 7 6.18 5.65 29.92
N ARG A 8 7.37 6.09 30.29
CA ARG A 8 8.30 5.26 31.08
C ARG A 8 7.75 5.10 32.49
N VAL A 9 7.33 3.89 32.84
CA VAL A 9 7.03 3.52 34.22
C VAL A 9 8.35 3.18 34.92
N ILE A 10 8.74 4.02 35.89
CA ILE A 10 9.87 3.76 36.78
C ILE A 10 9.32 2.96 37.97
N SER A 11 9.61 1.66 38.01
CA SER A 11 9.32 0.82 39.19
C SER A 11 10.47 0.93 40.18
N ILE A 12 10.19 1.51 41.35
CA ILE A 12 11.07 1.52 42.50
C ILE A 12 10.87 0.19 43.24
N VAL A 13 11.87 -0.66 43.24
CA VAL A 13 11.91 -1.92 44.05
C VAL A 13 12.40 -1.57 45.42
N ALA A 14 11.53 -1.68 46.41
CA ALA A 14 11.91 -1.67 47.83
C ALA A 14 12.25 -3.09 48.28
N LEU A 15 13.50 -3.27 48.72
CA LEU A 15 14.04 -4.51 49.23
C LEU A 15 13.70 -4.66 50.73
N SER A 16 12.83 -5.58 51.06
CA SER A 16 12.62 -5.99 52.48
C SER A 16 13.08 -7.42 52.68
N LEU A 17 14.16 -7.59 53.48
CA LEU A 17 14.60 -8.89 53.97
C LEU A 17 13.69 -9.39 55.09
N PHE A 18 13.12 -10.58 54.96
CA PHE A 18 12.69 -11.39 56.07
C PHE A 18 13.19 -12.81 55.91
N ALA A 19 13.94 -13.26 56.92
CA ALA A 19 14.34 -14.65 57.05
C ALA A 19 13.36 -15.38 57.97
N ALA A 20 12.92 -16.56 57.60
CA ALA A 20 12.89 -17.73 58.46
C ALA A 20 12.04 -18.87 57.91
N SER A 21 12.68 -19.99 57.81
CA SER A 21 12.28 -21.32 58.31
C SER A 21 11.46 -22.25 57.42
N CYS A 22 12.08 -23.43 57.24
CA CYS A 22 11.58 -24.60 56.51
C CYS A 22 10.26 -25.19 57.04
N SER A 23 9.42 -25.66 56.11
CA SER A 23 8.76 -26.98 56.18
C SER A 23 8.29 -27.39 54.79
N ASP A 24 8.69 -28.61 54.39
CA ASP A 24 8.30 -29.29 53.17
C ASP A 24 6.80 -29.51 53.06
N THR A 25 6.19 -29.09 52.00
CA THR A 25 5.10 -29.82 51.31
C THR A 25 5.11 -29.38 49.84
N ALA A 26 5.47 -30.32 49.00
CA ALA A 26 5.39 -30.15 47.54
C ALA A 26 3.92 -30.06 47.12
N SER A 27 3.51 -28.86 46.71
CA SER A 27 2.37 -28.69 45.82
C SER A 27 2.92 -28.08 44.56
N THR A 28 3.03 -28.90 43.50
CA THR A 28 3.23 -28.50 42.14
C THR A 28 2.01 -27.72 41.68
N GLU A 29 1.92 -26.43 42.01
CA GLU A 29 1.11 -25.53 41.27
C GLU A 29 1.78 -25.24 39.93
N ALA A 30 1.24 -25.85 38.89
CA ALA A 30 1.54 -25.47 37.53
C ALA A 30 1.30 -23.97 37.40
N ILE A 31 2.39 -23.21 37.24
CA ILE A 31 2.31 -21.84 36.74
C ILE A 31 1.83 -22.02 35.32
N GLU A 32 0.51 -21.90 35.10
CA GLU A 32 -0.05 -21.56 33.79
C GLU A 32 0.52 -20.20 33.44
N ALA A 33 1.65 -20.20 32.72
CA ALA A 33 2.03 -19.06 31.94
C ALA A 33 0.89 -18.83 30.97
N SER A 34 0.04 -17.86 31.28
CA SER A 34 -0.81 -17.22 30.29
C SER A 34 0.14 -16.66 29.23
N ALA A 35 0.44 -17.48 28.22
CA ALA A 35 0.94 -16.99 26.97
C ALA A 35 -0.20 -16.08 26.44
N ALA A 36 -0.06 -14.77 26.65
CA ALA A 36 -0.76 -13.82 25.82
C ALA A 36 -0.37 -14.22 24.40
N THR A 37 -1.26 -14.87 23.69
CA THR A 37 -1.12 -15.10 22.25
C THR A 37 -0.98 -13.70 21.69
N GLU A 38 0.23 -13.34 21.30
CA GLU A 38 0.49 -12.11 20.56
C GLU A 38 -0.43 -12.18 19.33
N GLN A 39 -1.45 -11.34 19.33
CA GLN A 39 -2.41 -11.33 18.24
C GLN A 39 -1.66 -10.82 16.99
N THR A 40 -1.43 -11.71 16.04
CA THR A 40 -0.81 -11.35 14.77
C THR A 40 -1.70 -10.30 14.09
N LEU A 41 -1.15 -9.11 13.86
CA LEU A 41 -1.86 -8.05 13.15
C LEU A 41 -1.69 -8.24 11.64
N ILE A 42 -2.81 -8.25 10.92
CA ILE A 42 -2.82 -8.24 9.46
C ILE A 42 -2.93 -6.78 9.00
N ILE A 43 -1.90 -6.33 8.28
CA ILE A 43 -1.81 -4.96 7.75
C ILE A 43 -1.62 -5.03 6.24
N ASP A 44 -2.52 -4.41 5.50
CA ASP A 44 -2.38 -4.19 4.06
C ASP A 44 -1.88 -2.76 3.81
N THR A 45 -0.87 -2.61 2.98
CA THR A 45 -0.24 -1.31 2.78
C THR A 45 -0.81 -0.51 1.61
N HIS A 46 -1.80 -1.05 0.89
CA HIS A 46 -2.39 -0.31 -0.23
C HIS A 46 -3.78 -0.82 -0.64
N ILE A 47 -4.80 0.01 -0.42
CA ILE A 47 -6.19 -0.23 -0.88
C ILE A 47 -6.78 1.07 -1.42
N ASP A 48 -7.44 1.02 -2.60
CA ASP A 48 -7.94 2.18 -3.34
C ASP A 48 -9.38 2.61 -3.01
N ILE A 49 -9.82 2.33 -1.80
CA ILE A 49 -11.13 2.75 -1.31
C ILE A 49 -11.41 4.25 -1.49
N PRO A 50 -10.48 5.17 -1.16
CA PRO A 50 -10.77 6.60 -1.26
C PRO A 50 -11.18 7.00 -2.67
N PHE A 51 -10.44 6.55 -3.69
CA PHE A 51 -10.74 6.90 -5.07
C PHE A 51 -11.97 6.17 -5.62
N ARG A 52 -12.22 4.92 -5.19
CA ARG A 52 -13.47 4.21 -5.51
C ARG A 52 -14.68 4.97 -5.01
N LEU A 53 -14.70 5.42 -3.75
CA LEU A 53 -15.81 6.16 -3.14
C LEU A 53 -15.97 7.56 -3.76
N HIS A 54 -14.88 8.21 -4.15
CA HIS A 54 -14.92 9.48 -4.88
C HIS A 54 -15.62 9.35 -6.24
N ARG A 55 -15.41 8.25 -6.95
CA ARG A 55 -16.06 7.98 -8.24
C ARG A 55 -17.53 7.57 -8.12
N GLY A 56 -17.93 7.02 -7.02
CA GLY A 56 -19.29 6.57 -6.76
C GLY A 56 -19.44 6.11 -5.31
N TYR A 57 -20.00 6.98 -4.47
CA TYR A 57 -20.13 6.68 -3.05
C TYR A 57 -21.00 5.45 -2.79
N VAL A 58 -20.49 4.55 -1.96
CA VAL A 58 -21.22 3.42 -1.33
C VAL A 58 -20.78 3.33 0.13
N ASP A 59 -21.71 2.96 1.00
CA ASP A 59 -21.47 2.81 2.44
C ASP A 59 -20.70 1.50 2.73
N VAL A 60 -19.37 1.56 2.69
CA VAL A 60 -18.47 0.42 2.97
C VAL A 60 -18.44 0.00 4.45
N SER A 61 -19.17 0.68 5.32
CA SER A 61 -19.38 0.20 6.68
C SER A 61 -20.31 -1.02 6.74
N LYS A 62 -20.95 -1.34 5.63
CA LYS A 62 -21.88 -2.46 5.43
C LYS A 62 -21.39 -3.33 4.25
N ALA A 63 -21.99 -4.52 4.12
CA ALA A 63 -21.76 -5.34 2.93
C ALA A 63 -22.17 -4.60 1.65
N THR A 64 -21.30 -4.66 0.63
CA THR A 64 -21.50 -4.01 -0.67
C THR A 64 -21.54 -5.03 -1.79
N ASP A 65 -22.35 -4.78 -2.83
CA ASP A 65 -22.48 -5.68 -3.98
C ASP A 65 -21.26 -5.67 -4.91
N GLY A 66 -20.41 -4.65 -4.79
CA GLY A 66 -19.22 -4.49 -5.65
C GLY A 66 -18.00 -3.99 -4.87
N GLY A 67 -16.87 -3.94 -5.58
CA GLY A 67 -15.56 -3.63 -4.99
C GLY A 67 -14.99 -4.79 -4.19
N ASP A 68 -13.76 -4.62 -3.75
CA ASP A 68 -12.98 -5.68 -3.11
C ASP A 68 -12.93 -5.53 -1.58
N PHE A 69 -13.26 -4.35 -1.06
CA PHE A 69 -13.27 -4.03 0.36
C PHE A 69 -14.64 -3.52 0.84
N ASP A 70 -15.07 -4.02 1.98
CA ASP A 70 -16.02 -3.43 2.93
C ASP A 70 -15.74 -3.96 4.34
N TYR A 71 -16.33 -3.33 5.37
CA TYR A 71 -16.09 -3.69 6.76
C TYR A 71 -16.39 -5.16 7.08
N PRO A 72 -17.55 -5.74 6.67
CA PRO A 72 -17.82 -7.16 6.93
C PRO A 72 -16.79 -8.10 6.32
N ARG A 73 -16.36 -7.87 5.06
CA ARG A 73 -15.31 -8.68 4.40
C ARG A 73 -13.97 -8.52 5.08
N ALA A 74 -13.55 -7.29 5.37
CA ALA A 74 -12.30 -7.02 6.06
C ALA A 74 -12.24 -7.68 7.45
N LYS A 75 -13.34 -7.64 8.20
CA LYS A 75 -13.44 -8.33 9.50
C LYS A 75 -13.42 -9.86 9.36
N ALA A 76 -14.08 -10.41 8.35
CA ALA A 76 -14.08 -11.85 8.07
C ALA A 76 -12.67 -12.34 7.70
N GLY A 77 -11.88 -11.53 6.98
CA GLY A 77 -10.48 -11.81 6.65
C GLY A 77 -9.49 -11.52 7.78
N GLY A 78 -9.93 -11.01 8.93
CA GLY A 78 -9.05 -10.71 10.06
C GLY A 78 -8.20 -9.44 9.89
N LEU A 79 -8.49 -8.59 8.91
CA LEU A 79 -7.74 -7.36 8.66
C LEU A 79 -7.81 -6.40 9.84
N ASN A 80 -6.67 -5.89 10.30
CA ASN A 80 -6.54 -4.94 11.40
C ASN A 80 -6.27 -3.53 10.91
N ALA A 81 -5.49 -3.37 9.85
CA ALA A 81 -5.18 -2.07 9.26
C ALA A 81 -5.08 -2.14 7.74
N ALA A 82 -5.50 -1.09 7.06
CA ALA A 82 -5.27 -0.90 5.64
C ALA A 82 -4.86 0.55 5.36
N PHE A 83 -3.73 0.74 4.67
CA PHE A 83 -3.39 2.05 4.15
C PHE A 83 -4.36 2.44 3.05
N MET A 84 -5.09 3.53 3.27
CA MET A 84 -6.01 4.11 2.32
C MET A 84 -5.24 4.94 1.31
N SER A 85 -5.25 4.51 0.04
CA SER A 85 -4.55 5.19 -1.06
C SER A 85 -5.23 6.53 -1.39
N ILE A 86 -4.55 7.62 -1.13
CA ILE A 86 -4.92 8.95 -1.61
C ILE A 86 -4.35 9.09 -3.03
N TYR A 87 -5.03 8.41 -3.97
CA TYR A 87 -4.59 8.30 -5.35
C TYR A 87 -4.87 9.55 -6.17
N ILE A 88 -3.83 10.07 -6.83
CA ILE A 88 -3.91 11.25 -7.70
C ILE A 88 -3.62 10.85 -9.14
N PRO A 89 -4.65 10.81 -10.02
CA PRO A 89 -4.43 10.56 -11.44
C PRO A 89 -3.46 11.57 -12.06
N ALA A 90 -2.56 11.10 -12.92
CA ALA A 90 -1.59 11.99 -13.59
C ALA A 90 -2.26 13.16 -14.35
N ALA A 91 -3.43 12.93 -14.95
CA ALA A 91 -4.17 14.00 -15.64
C ALA A 91 -4.71 15.09 -14.71
N VAL A 92 -5.01 14.75 -13.44
CA VAL A 92 -5.42 15.73 -12.41
C VAL A 92 -4.22 16.52 -11.93
N ASP A 93 -3.07 15.87 -11.80
CA ASP A 93 -1.82 16.52 -11.43
C ASP A 93 -1.35 17.48 -12.54
N GLU A 94 -1.36 17.03 -13.79
CA GLU A 94 -1.07 17.87 -14.97
C GLU A 94 -2.02 19.08 -15.11
N ALA A 95 -3.26 18.96 -14.64
CA ALA A 95 -4.24 20.07 -14.63
C ALA A 95 -4.04 21.05 -13.46
N GLY A 96 -3.20 20.74 -12.47
CA GLY A 96 -2.96 21.56 -11.29
C GLY A 96 -3.99 21.39 -10.18
N ASP A 97 -4.85 20.37 -10.25
CA ASP A 97 -5.94 20.12 -9.30
C ASP A 97 -5.58 19.07 -8.24
N SER A 98 -4.31 18.62 -8.20
CA SER A 98 -3.84 17.50 -7.37
C SER A 98 -4.01 17.74 -5.87
N VAL A 99 -3.74 18.94 -5.36
CA VAL A 99 -3.91 19.31 -3.95
C VAL A 99 -5.38 19.24 -3.52
N ALA A 100 -6.27 19.82 -4.34
CA ALA A 100 -7.71 19.84 -4.05
C ALA A 100 -8.30 18.41 -4.03
N LEU A 101 -7.88 17.54 -4.96
CA LEU A 101 -8.30 16.15 -4.95
C LEU A 101 -7.77 15.40 -3.72
N ALA A 102 -6.49 15.57 -3.38
CA ALA A 102 -5.90 14.92 -2.21
C ALA A 102 -6.64 15.29 -0.92
N ASP A 103 -6.90 16.58 -0.68
CA ASP A 103 -7.68 17.04 0.47
C ASP A 103 -9.08 16.44 0.49
N LYS A 104 -9.76 16.40 -0.66
CA LYS A 104 -11.11 15.80 -0.78
C LYS A 104 -11.12 14.30 -0.41
N LEU A 105 -10.13 13.53 -0.89
CA LEU A 105 -10.04 12.11 -0.58
C LEU A 105 -9.75 11.88 0.91
N ILE A 106 -8.91 12.71 1.52
CA ILE A 106 -8.66 12.66 2.97
C ILE A 106 -9.93 13.01 3.74
N ASP A 107 -10.65 14.07 3.35
CA ASP A 107 -11.94 14.43 3.97
C ASP A 107 -12.93 13.27 3.92
N ASP A 108 -13.00 12.54 2.82
CA ASP A 108 -13.89 11.39 2.66
C ASP A 108 -13.53 10.27 3.64
N MET A 109 -12.24 10.00 3.88
CA MET A 109 -11.80 9.00 4.86
C MET A 109 -12.02 9.45 6.30
N GLU A 110 -11.76 10.71 6.62
CA GLU A 110 -12.08 11.27 7.93
C GLU A 110 -13.59 11.23 8.21
N ASN A 111 -14.42 11.55 7.22
CA ASN A 111 -15.88 11.46 7.32
C ASN A 111 -16.36 10.01 7.51
N LEU A 112 -15.76 9.03 6.81
CA LEU A 112 -16.07 7.61 7.00
C LEU A 112 -15.77 7.17 8.43
N ALA A 113 -14.59 7.51 8.96
CA ALA A 113 -14.20 7.18 10.34
C ALA A 113 -15.13 7.85 11.38
N ASN A 114 -15.43 9.13 11.18
CA ASN A 114 -16.29 9.90 12.09
C ASN A 114 -17.75 9.41 12.08
N SER A 115 -18.22 8.92 10.93
CA SER A 115 -19.59 8.37 10.80
C SER A 115 -19.72 6.97 11.39
N HIS A 116 -18.62 6.23 11.50
CA HIS A 116 -18.58 4.84 11.98
C HIS A 116 -17.43 4.60 12.98
N PRO A 117 -17.40 5.33 14.12
CA PRO A 117 -16.27 5.29 15.08
C PRO A 117 -16.19 3.96 15.86
N ASP A 118 -17.20 3.11 15.71
CA ASP A 118 -17.24 1.73 16.20
C ASP A 118 -16.61 0.71 15.23
N LYS A 119 -16.20 1.15 14.01
CA LYS A 119 -15.68 0.29 12.94
C LYS A 119 -14.32 0.74 12.43
N PHE A 120 -14.13 2.03 12.23
CA PHE A 120 -12.95 2.60 11.60
C PHE A 120 -12.32 3.70 12.44
N ALA A 121 -11.00 3.87 12.29
CA ALA A 121 -10.30 5.01 12.88
C ALA A 121 -9.13 5.43 11.99
N ILE A 122 -8.95 6.75 11.82
CA ILE A 122 -7.75 7.31 11.19
C ILE A 122 -6.54 7.02 12.09
N THR A 123 -5.42 6.64 11.49
CA THR A 123 -4.22 6.19 12.17
C THR A 123 -3.05 7.09 11.81
N ARG A 124 -2.27 7.50 12.80
CA ARG A 124 -1.14 8.42 12.61
C ARG A 124 0.21 7.85 13.02
N CYS A 125 0.22 6.74 13.78
CA CYS A 125 1.43 6.02 14.16
C CYS A 125 1.14 4.53 14.43
N SER A 126 2.18 3.70 14.54
CA SER A 126 2.04 2.25 14.78
C SER A 126 1.30 1.92 16.08
N ALA A 127 1.54 2.68 17.15
CA ALA A 127 0.85 2.49 18.42
C ALA A 127 -0.67 2.70 18.32
N ASP A 128 -1.15 3.52 17.38
CA ASP A 128 -2.58 3.67 17.12
C ASP A 128 -3.17 2.36 16.59
N ILE A 129 -2.43 1.64 15.70
CA ILE A 129 -2.90 0.37 15.11
C ILE A 129 -3.15 -0.66 16.21
N GLU A 130 -2.20 -0.83 17.13
CA GLU A 130 -2.33 -1.77 18.25
C GLU A 130 -3.51 -1.40 19.15
N ALA A 131 -3.63 -0.12 19.53
CA ALA A 131 -4.71 0.36 20.38
C ALA A 131 -6.08 0.25 19.71
N GLN A 132 -6.17 0.49 18.40
CA GLN A 132 -7.40 0.39 17.62
C GLN A 132 -7.77 -1.08 17.39
N ALA A 133 -6.81 -1.96 17.09
CA ALA A 133 -7.03 -3.40 16.95
C ALA A 133 -7.56 -4.02 18.26
N ALA A 134 -7.00 -3.63 19.41
CA ALA A 134 -7.50 -4.07 20.73
C ALA A 134 -8.97 -3.65 20.99
N ARG A 135 -9.46 -2.62 20.31
CA ARG A 135 -10.86 -2.17 20.34
C ARG A 135 -11.72 -2.82 19.24
N GLY A 136 -11.13 -3.67 18.40
CA GLY A 136 -11.82 -4.33 17.29
C GLY A 136 -12.05 -3.44 16.06
N LEU A 137 -11.41 -2.27 15.99
CA LEU A 137 -11.51 -1.34 14.87
C LEU A 137 -10.59 -1.78 13.72
N ILE A 138 -10.91 -1.33 12.51
CA ILE A 138 -9.99 -1.34 11.37
C ILE A 138 -9.31 0.02 11.32
N SER A 139 -7.98 0.00 11.43
CA SER A 139 -7.13 1.18 11.33
C SER A 139 -7.01 1.65 9.88
N MET A 140 -7.08 2.94 9.65
CA MET A 140 -6.96 3.59 8.34
C MET A 140 -5.79 4.57 8.34
N PRO A 141 -4.51 4.11 8.28
CA PRO A 141 -3.40 4.97 7.92
C PRO A 141 -3.57 5.46 6.47
N LEU A 142 -3.04 6.63 6.14
CA LEU A 142 -3.17 7.24 4.82
C LEU A 142 -1.83 7.23 4.09
N GLY A 143 -1.85 6.80 2.83
CA GLY A 143 -0.72 6.87 1.91
C GLY A 143 -1.08 7.69 0.68
N MET A 144 -0.21 8.61 0.26
CA MET A 144 -0.44 9.39 -0.96
C MET A 144 0.18 8.67 -2.15
N GLU A 145 -0.62 8.37 -3.15
CA GLU A 145 -0.14 7.75 -4.38
C GLU A 145 -0.11 8.76 -5.53
N ASN A 146 1.08 9.09 -5.99
CA ASN A 146 1.53 10.21 -6.80
C ASN A 146 1.83 11.46 -5.95
N GLY A 147 3.12 11.78 -5.82
CA GLY A 147 3.62 12.91 -5.02
C GLY A 147 3.39 14.30 -5.63
N GLY A 148 2.61 14.43 -6.70
CA GLY A 148 2.28 15.73 -7.29
C GLY A 148 1.80 16.77 -6.28
N PRO A 149 0.86 16.44 -5.36
CA PRO A 149 0.37 17.40 -4.37
C PRO A 149 1.46 18.01 -3.48
N VAL A 150 2.47 17.21 -3.06
CA VAL A 150 3.55 17.72 -2.18
C VAL A 150 4.60 18.53 -2.95
N ALA A 151 4.59 18.47 -4.27
CA ALA A 151 5.43 19.30 -5.12
C ALA A 151 4.83 20.68 -5.41
N ALA A 152 3.58 20.95 -5.00
CA ALA A 152 2.85 22.16 -5.35
C ALA A 152 3.35 23.41 -4.62
N SER A 153 3.88 23.28 -3.38
CA SER A 153 4.50 24.36 -2.62
C SER A 153 5.47 23.82 -1.56
N ASP A 154 6.25 24.72 -0.97
CA ASP A 154 7.19 24.36 0.11
C ASP A 154 6.47 23.87 1.37
N GLU A 155 5.26 24.32 1.63
CA GLU A 155 4.47 23.95 2.82
C GLU A 155 3.61 22.69 2.59
N ALA A 156 3.49 22.22 1.35
CA ALA A 156 2.54 21.15 0.98
C ALA A 156 2.85 19.80 1.69
N LEU A 157 4.13 19.47 1.86
CA LEU A 157 4.52 18.25 2.59
C LEU A 157 4.06 18.32 4.05
N ASP A 158 4.29 19.45 4.74
CA ASP A 158 3.85 19.65 6.12
C ASP A 158 2.33 19.61 6.24
N HIS A 159 1.61 20.24 5.30
CA HIS A 159 0.15 20.18 5.22
C HIS A 159 -0.35 18.73 5.21
N PHE A 160 0.11 17.92 4.25
CA PHE A 160 -0.38 16.55 4.12
C PHE A 160 0.09 15.63 5.26
N TYR A 161 1.28 15.87 5.84
CA TYR A 161 1.68 15.19 7.07
C TYR A 161 0.71 15.48 8.23
N GLN A 162 0.30 16.73 8.42
CA GLN A 162 -0.69 17.11 9.43
C GLN A 162 -2.06 16.49 9.15
N ARG A 163 -2.44 16.35 7.86
CA ARG A 163 -3.65 15.65 7.43
C ARG A 163 -3.58 14.12 7.64
N GLY A 164 -2.43 13.57 7.98
CA GLY A 164 -2.27 12.16 8.34
C GLY A 164 -1.59 11.28 7.31
N ILE A 165 -1.05 11.83 6.22
CA ILE A 165 -0.24 11.07 5.26
C ILE A 165 1.01 10.53 5.94
N ARG A 166 1.32 9.24 5.75
CA ARG A 166 2.46 8.55 6.36
C ARG A 166 3.37 7.86 5.36
N TYR A 167 2.94 7.68 4.11
CA TYR A 167 3.86 7.42 3.01
C TYR A 167 3.47 8.24 1.78
N ILE A 168 4.42 8.44 0.87
CA ILE A 168 4.20 9.10 -0.43
C ILE A 168 4.93 8.31 -1.51
N THR A 169 4.18 7.84 -2.51
CA THR A 169 4.68 7.30 -3.77
C THR A 169 5.08 8.47 -4.67
N LEU A 170 6.37 8.58 -5.02
CA LEU A 170 6.89 9.81 -5.63
C LEU A 170 6.30 10.13 -7.01
N SER A 171 6.00 9.12 -7.83
CA SER A 171 5.27 9.27 -9.11
C SER A 171 4.36 8.05 -9.33
N HIS A 172 3.40 8.14 -10.26
CA HIS A 172 2.51 7.02 -10.58
C HIS A 172 2.63 6.59 -12.04
N SER A 173 1.61 6.81 -12.87
CA SER A 173 1.56 6.34 -14.27
C SER A 173 2.37 7.19 -15.24
N LYS A 174 2.82 8.37 -14.83
CA LYS A 174 3.68 9.28 -15.58
C LYS A 174 4.74 9.89 -14.68
N SER A 175 5.86 10.27 -15.28
CA SER A 175 6.85 11.13 -14.66
C SER A 175 6.21 12.47 -14.29
N ASN A 176 6.56 12.99 -13.10
CA ASN A 176 6.01 14.24 -12.56
C ASN A 176 7.14 15.17 -12.09
N ALA A 177 6.84 16.19 -11.31
CA ALA A 177 7.85 17.13 -10.81
C ALA A 177 8.91 16.52 -9.90
N LEU A 178 8.67 15.33 -9.30
CA LEU A 178 9.57 14.69 -8.35
C LEU A 178 10.39 13.56 -8.97
N SER A 179 9.79 12.69 -9.77
CA SER A 179 10.38 11.41 -10.17
C SER A 179 9.90 10.94 -11.53
N ASP A 180 10.78 10.22 -12.22
CA ASP A 180 10.41 9.42 -13.37
C ASP A 180 9.60 8.18 -12.95
N SER A 181 8.61 7.85 -13.76
CA SER A 181 7.73 6.69 -13.57
C SER A 181 8.22 5.47 -14.34
N SER A 182 8.02 4.27 -13.79
CA SER A 182 8.29 3.00 -14.47
C SER A 182 7.37 2.72 -15.68
N TYR A 183 6.26 3.44 -15.77
CA TYR A 183 5.31 3.34 -16.89
C TYR A 183 5.59 4.36 -18.00
N ASP A 184 6.34 5.43 -17.71
CA ASP A 184 6.62 6.48 -18.67
C ASP A 184 7.94 6.19 -19.40
N LEU A 185 7.87 6.19 -20.74
CA LEU A 185 9.07 6.05 -21.56
C LEU A 185 9.86 7.37 -21.65
N ASN A 186 9.25 8.50 -21.25
CA ASN A 186 9.92 9.79 -21.16
C ASN A 186 10.59 9.91 -19.78
N GLU A 187 11.83 9.49 -19.70
CA GLU A 187 12.67 9.61 -18.50
C GLU A 187 13.19 11.04 -18.38
N ALA A 188 12.31 11.98 -17.98
CA ALA A 188 12.57 13.42 -17.99
C ALA A 188 13.72 13.85 -17.07
N HIS A 189 13.98 13.07 -16.02
CA HIS A 189 14.96 13.39 -14.96
C HIS A 189 16.14 12.43 -14.90
N GLY A 190 16.05 11.27 -15.56
CA GLY A 190 17.01 10.17 -15.39
C GLY A 190 16.94 9.62 -13.94
N GLY A 191 15.76 9.53 -13.39
CA GLY A 191 15.44 9.10 -12.02
C GLY A 191 14.69 10.16 -11.23
N LEU A 192 15.28 10.70 -10.16
CA LEU A 192 14.71 11.80 -9.38
C LEU A 192 15.07 13.17 -9.97
N SER A 193 14.13 14.09 -9.96
CA SER A 193 14.43 15.52 -10.19
C SER A 193 15.24 16.10 -9.02
N PRO A 194 15.83 17.32 -9.14
CA PRO A 194 16.41 18.01 -7.99
C PRO A 194 15.42 18.21 -6.84
N LEU A 195 14.16 18.54 -7.16
CA LEU A 195 13.08 18.68 -6.18
C LEU A 195 12.75 17.32 -5.54
N GLY A 196 12.74 16.24 -6.31
CA GLY A 196 12.51 14.88 -5.80
C GLY A 196 13.58 14.43 -4.81
N LYS A 197 14.84 14.76 -5.07
CA LYS A 197 15.96 14.48 -4.15
C LYS A 197 15.81 15.23 -2.81
N ASP A 198 15.46 16.51 -2.88
CA ASP A 198 15.17 17.31 -1.68
C ASP A 198 13.94 16.77 -0.93
N MET A 199 12.90 16.38 -1.68
CA MET A 199 11.68 15.81 -1.09
C MET A 199 11.94 14.53 -0.29
N VAL A 200 12.80 13.61 -0.78
CA VAL A 200 13.21 12.41 -0.04
C VAL A 200 13.84 12.77 1.31
N VAL A 201 14.74 13.75 1.33
CA VAL A 201 15.38 14.22 2.57
C VAL A 201 14.35 14.84 3.52
N ARG A 202 13.43 15.66 3.01
CA ARG A 202 12.38 16.30 3.81
C ARG A 202 11.41 15.26 4.39
N MET A 203 11.01 14.24 3.60
CA MET A 203 10.18 13.14 4.06
C MET A 203 10.86 12.37 5.20
N ASN A 204 12.16 12.04 5.06
CA ASN A 204 12.93 11.39 6.13
C ASN A 204 12.92 12.20 7.43
N ASN A 205 13.17 13.52 7.33
CA ASN A 205 13.19 14.40 8.49
C ASN A 205 11.83 14.52 9.19
N LEU A 206 10.75 14.42 8.43
CA LEU A 206 9.38 14.55 8.94
C LEU A 206 8.81 13.21 9.46
N GLY A 207 9.42 12.08 9.08
CA GLY A 207 8.95 10.73 9.41
C GLY A 207 7.82 10.26 8.48
N VAL A 208 7.85 10.70 7.20
CA VAL A 208 7.00 10.17 6.12
C VAL A 208 7.81 9.15 5.34
N MET A 209 7.30 7.94 5.21
CA MET A 209 7.97 6.87 4.46
C MET A 209 7.99 7.20 2.96
N VAL A 210 9.16 7.02 2.33
CA VAL A 210 9.28 7.10 0.88
C VAL A 210 8.81 5.78 0.29
N ASP A 211 7.79 5.83 -0.58
CA ASP A 211 7.30 4.67 -1.31
C ASP A 211 7.91 4.64 -2.71
N VAL A 212 8.60 3.53 -3.00
CA VAL A 212 9.29 3.30 -4.27
C VAL A 212 8.44 2.49 -5.27
N SER A 213 7.18 2.20 -4.97
CA SER A 213 6.27 1.67 -5.97
C SER A 213 6.09 2.67 -7.11
N HIS A 214 5.92 2.21 -8.34
CA HIS A 214 5.72 3.01 -9.56
C HIS A 214 6.92 3.78 -10.11
N ILE A 215 7.94 4.11 -9.31
CA ILE A 215 9.08 4.90 -9.80
C ILE A 215 9.97 4.11 -10.75
N SER A 216 10.78 4.79 -11.55
CA SER A 216 11.75 4.14 -12.45
C SER A 216 12.87 3.43 -11.68
N ASP A 217 13.56 2.49 -12.34
CA ASP A 217 14.69 1.78 -11.74
C ASP A 217 15.78 2.78 -11.29
N ALA A 218 16.08 3.79 -12.12
CA ALA A 218 17.05 4.84 -11.78
C ALA A 218 16.60 5.69 -10.58
N ALA A 219 15.30 6.00 -10.47
CA ALA A 219 14.75 6.71 -9.30
C ALA A 219 14.86 5.86 -8.03
N PHE A 220 14.60 4.55 -8.12
CA PHE A 220 14.79 3.62 -7.00
C PHE A 220 16.25 3.65 -6.48
N GLU A 221 17.23 3.51 -7.38
CA GLU A 221 18.66 3.54 -7.00
C GLU A 221 19.02 4.84 -6.28
N GLN A 222 18.54 5.98 -6.80
CA GLN A 222 18.78 7.29 -6.18
C GLN A 222 18.06 7.47 -4.85
N VAL A 223 16.84 6.93 -4.68
CA VAL A 223 16.14 6.94 -3.38
C VAL A 223 16.94 6.16 -2.34
N ILE A 224 17.42 4.96 -2.67
CA ILE A 224 18.24 4.14 -1.76
C ILE A 224 19.55 4.84 -1.38
N GLU A 225 20.16 5.56 -2.33
CA GLU A 225 21.40 6.32 -2.05
C GLU A 225 21.17 7.49 -1.09
N ILE A 226 20.01 8.17 -1.21
CA ILE A 226 19.71 9.42 -0.47
C ILE A 226 19.04 9.14 0.87
N SER A 227 18.12 8.15 0.93
CA SER A 227 17.34 7.90 2.12
C SER A 227 18.21 7.41 3.28
N GLN A 228 18.03 8.04 4.45
CA GLN A 228 18.73 7.67 5.69
C GLN A 228 17.89 6.77 6.60
N VAL A 229 16.68 6.45 6.17
CA VAL A 229 15.73 5.58 6.87
C VAL A 229 15.17 4.53 5.91
N PRO A 230 14.64 3.41 6.40
CA PRO A 230 14.00 2.41 5.55
C PRO A 230 12.92 3.01 4.67
N VAL A 231 12.84 2.56 3.43
CA VAL A 231 11.80 2.90 2.46
C VAL A 231 10.91 1.69 2.20
N ILE A 232 9.73 1.89 1.61
CA ILE A 232 8.80 0.81 1.30
C ILE A 232 8.52 0.73 -0.19
N ALA A 233 8.19 -0.47 -0.67
CA ALA A 233 7.46 -0.64 -1.91
C ALA A 233 6.04 -1.06 -1.53
N SER A 234 5.11 -0.10 -1.42
CA SER A 234 3.79 -0.27 -0.79
C SER A 234 2.89 -1.30 -1.48
N HIS A 235 3.07 -1.51 -2.79
CA HIS A 235 2.32 -2.48 -3.61
C HIS A 235 3.09 -2.82 -4.89
N SER A 236 4.14 -3.63 -4.78
CA SER A 236 4.96 -4.08 -5.90
C SER A 236 5.12 -5.60 -5.85
N SER A 237 5.53 -6.19 -6.98
CA SER A 237 5.83 -7.62 -7.06
C SER A 237 7.21 -7.84 -7.68
N LEU A 238 7.62 -9.09 -7.88
CA LEU A 238 8.95 -9.40 -8.40
C LEU A 238 8.94 -9.54 -9.94
N ARG A 239 9.86 -8.85 -10.58
CA ARG A 239 10.04 -8.86 -12.05
C ARG A 239 10.48 -10.23 -12.56
N HIS A 240 11.03 -11.08 -11.69
CA HIS A 240 11.38 -12.47 -11.98
C HIS A 240 10.23 -13.23 -12.65
N TYR A 241 9.01 -13.07 -12.14
CA TYR A 241 7.81 -13.76 -12.66
C TYR A 241 7.11 -12.99 -13.80
N THR A 242 7.50 -11.75 -14.05
CA THR A 242 6.98 -10.88 -15.12
C THR A 242 8.10 -10.19 -15.88
N PRO A 243 8.96 -10.95 -16.58
CA PRO A 243 10.15 -10.39 -17.24
C PRO A 243 9.83 -9.20 -18.15
N GLY A 244 10.63 -8.13 -18.02
CA GLY A 244 10.45 -6.89 -18.79
C GLY A 244 9.40 -5.92 -18.25
N PHE A 245 8.65 -6.29 -17.21
CA PHE A 245 7.68 -5.38 -16.58
C PHE A 245 8.35 -4.50 -15.52
N ARG A 246 8.76 -3.30 -15.91
CA ARG A 246 9.56 -2.36 -15.08
C ARG A 246 8.83 -1.89 -13.82
N ARG A 247 7.50 -2.03 -13.75
CA ARG A 247 6.70 -1.70 -12.56
C ARG A 247 7.00 -2.64 -11.39
N ASN A 248 7.43 -3.87 -11.67
CA ASN A 248 7.87 -4.83 -10.68
C ASN A 248 9.38 -4.70 -10.41
N MET A 249 9.80 -5.00 -9.18
CA MET A 249 11.19 -4.92 -8.74
C MET A 249 12.02 -6.09 -9.28
N THR A 250 13.26 -5.83 -9.65
CA THR A 250 14.22 -6.92 -9.91
C THR A 250 14.63 -7.60 -8.61
N ASP A 251 15.18 -8.82 -8.70
CA ASP A 251 15.73 -9.52 -7.53
C ASP A 251 16.80 -8.69 -6.81
N ASP A 252 17.64 -7.97 -7.57
CA ASP A 252 18.69 -7.13 -6.99
C ASP A 252 18.11 -5.88 -6.30
N MET A 253 17.06 -5.27 -6.86
CA MET A 253 16.34 -4.18 -6.18
C MET A 253 15.71 -4.68 -4.87
N ALA A 254 15.08 -5.86 -4.87
CA ALA A 254 14.47 -6.44 -3.67
C ALA A 254 15.53 -6.73 -2.57
N LYS A 255 16.68 -7.28 -2.95
CA LYS A 255 17.83 -7.46 -2.03
C LYS A 255 18.34 -6.14 -1.48
N THR A 256 18.48 -5.12 -2.33
CA THR A 256 18.95 -3.80 -1.94
C THR A 256 17.97 -3.12 -0.99
N LEU A 257 16.65 -3.21 -1.29
CA LEU A 257 15.58 -2.72 -0.41
C LEU A 257 15.65 -3.37 0.98
N ALA A 258 15.73 -4.71 1.02
CA ALA A 258 15.83 -5.47 2.27
C ALA A 258 17.10 -5.13 3.06
N ALA A 259 18.27 -5.02 2.38
CA ALA A 259 19.51 -4.62 3.01
C ALA A 259 19.48 -3.22 3.62
N ALA A 260 18.67 -2.32 3.07
CA ALA A 260 18.40 -0.99 3.62
C ALA A 260 17.32 -0.99 4.72
N GLY A 261 16.84 -2.18 5.16
CA GLY A 261 15.79 -2.34 6.17
C GLY A 261 14.38 -2.07 5.65
N GLY A 262 14.21 -1.95 4.33
CA GLY A 262 12.92 -1.72 3.69
C GLY A 262 12.12 -3.01 3.47
N VAL A 263 10.87 -2.85 3.05
CA VAL A 263 9.92 -3.95 2.86
C VAL A 263 9.25 -3.85 1.49
N ILE A 264 9.20 -4.98 0.76
CA ILE A 264 8.37 -5.12 -0.43
C ILE A 264 7.00 -5.69 -0.03
N GLN A 265 5.93 -5.02 -0.44
CA GLN A 265 4.55 -5.44 -0.20
C GLN A 265 3.98 -5.99 -1.51
N ILE A 266 3.57 -7.25 -1.52
CA ILE A 266 3.20 -7.95 -2.75
C ILE A 266 1.82 -7.49 -3.24
N ASN A 267 1.81 -6.93 -4.46
CA ASN A 267 0.60 -6.55 -5.20
C ASN A 267 -0.12 -7.80 -5.72
N TYR A 268 -1.45 -7.83 -5.62
CA TYR A 268 -2.24 -9.00 -6.01
C TYR A 268 -2.73 -8.97 -7.46
N GLY A 269 -2.70 -7.84 -8.16
CA GLY A 269 -3.16 -7.80 -9.55
C GLY A 269 -2.50 -8.87 -10.42
N SER A 270 -3.27 -9.72 -11.08
CA SER A 270 -2.74 -10.88 -11.84
C SER A 270 -1.66 -10.50 -12.85
N SER A 271 -1.72 -9.30 -13.43
CA SER A 271 -0.71 -8.82 -14.38
C SER A 271 0.63 -8.44 -13.72
N PHE A 272 0.66 -8.32 -12.39
CA PHE A 272 1.88 -8.11 -11.58
C PHE A 272 2.47 -9.45 -11.14
N ILE A 273 1.64 -10.50 -11.11
CA ILE A 273 1.98 -11.82 -10.56
C ILE A 273 2.40 -12.78 -11.67
N SER A 274 1.77 -12.72 -12.87
CA SER A 274 1.92 -13.74 -13.90
C SER A 274 2.35 -13.14 -15.24
N ALA A 275 3.42 -13.68 -15.83
CA ALA A 275 3.84 -13.31 -17.18
C ALA A 275 2.72 -13.53 -18.22
N LYS A 276 1.88 -14.56 -18.04
CA LYS A 276 0.73 -14.82 -18.93
C LYS A 276 -0.32 -13.72 -18.83
N ALA A 277 -0.68 -13.30 -17.60
CA ALA A 277 -1.62 -12.20 -17.39
C ALA A 277 -1.01 -10.86 -17.85
N ARG A 278 0.30 -10.65 -17.68
CA ARG A 278 1.00 -9.47 -18.19
C ARG A 278 0.97 -9.41 -19.73
N ALA A 279 1.25 -10.53 -20.38
CA ALA A 279 1.17 -10.62 -21.85
C ALA A 279 -0.24 -10.34 -22.37
N TYR A 280 -1.27 -10.86 -21.70
CA TYR A 280 -2.66 -10.54 -21.99
C TYR A 280 -2.94 -9.05 -21.86
N ALA A 281 -2.54 -8.41 -20.75
CA ALA A 281 -2.77 -6.99 -20.52
C ALA A 281 -2.11 -6.12 -21.60
N ASN A 282 -0.89 -6.49 -22.05
CA ASN A 282 -0.19 -5.81 -23.14
C ASN A 282 -0.95 -5.97 -24.46
N ALA A 283 -1.40 -7.19 -24.81
CA ALA A 283 -2.13 -7.46 -26.05
C ALA A 283 -3.49 -6.75 -26.06
N ALA A 284 -4.23 -6.78 -24.94
CA ALA A 284 -5.50 -6.08 -24.81
C ALA A 284 -5.33 -4.56 -24.96
N SER A 285 -4.32 -3.97 -24.31
CA SER A 285 -4.01 -2.55 -24.42
C SER A 285 -3.67 -2.15 -25.88
N ALA A 286 -2.79 -2.90 -26.53
CA ALA A 286 -2.41 -2.69 -27.94
C ALA A 286 -3.64 -2.77 -28.85
N SER A 287 -4.51 -3.75 -28.65
CA SER A 287 -5.75 -3.93 -29.42
C SER A 287 -6.71 -2.75 -29.26
N VAL A 288 -6.93 -2.28 -28.04
CA VAL A 288 -7.78 -1.10 -27.75
C VAL A 288 -7.20 0.17 -28.37
N ILE A 289 -5.88 0.37 -28.32
CA ILE A 289 -5.21 1.51 -28.95
C ILE A 289 -5.41 1.48 -30.47
N ALA A 290 -5.19 0.32 -31.09
CA ALA A 290 -5.38 0.14 -32.55
C ALA A 290 -6.83 0.41 -32.96
N TYR A 291 -7.81 -0.16 -32.21
CA TYR A 291 -9.23 0.08 -32.47
C TYR A 291 -9.61 1.56 -32.34
N LYS A 292 -9.12 2.23 -31.29
CA LYS A 292 -9.31 3.68 -31.08
C LYS A 292 -8.79 4.51 -32.26
N GLN A 293 -7.57 4.21 -32.72
CA GLN A 293 -6.94 4.93 -33.83
C GLN A 293 -7.67 4.69 -35.15
N GLN A 294 -8.00 3.42 -35.47
CA GLN A 294 -8.69 3.03 -36.69
C GLN A 294 -10.05 3.71 -36.81
N ASN A 295 -10.79 3.82 -35.71
CA ASN A 295 -12.13 4.39 -35.67
C ASN A 295 -12.15 5.87 -35.25
N LYS A 296 -10.99 6.50 -35.04
CA LYS A 296 -10.83 7.92 -34.61
C LYS A 296 -11.68 8.28 -33.40
N LEU A 297 -11.75 7.39 -32.41
CA LEU A 297 -12.60 7.54 -31.23
C LEU A 297 -11.93 8.43 -30.16
N ALA A 298 -12.77 9.17 -29.41
CA ALA A 298 -12.34 9.83 -28.20
C ALA A 298 -12.01 8.79 -27.10
N GLY A 299 -11.14 9.15 -26.14
CA GLY A 299 -10.70 8.21 -25.09
C GLY A 299 -11.82 7.68 -24.19
N ASN A 300 -12.91 8.43 -24.05
CA ASN A 300 -14.09 8.10 -23.24
C ASN A 300 -15.28 7.56 -24.05
N ALA A 301 -15.10 7.26 -25.36
CA ALA A 301 -16.16 6.76 -26.23
C ALA A 301 -16.77 5.44 -25.69
N GLN A 302 -18.09 5.29 -25.83
CA GLN A 302 -18.80 4.07 -25.39
C GLN A 302 -18.28 2.86 -26.18
N GLU A 303 -18.01 3.03 -27.48
CA GLU A 303 -17.50 2.00 -28.38
C GLU A 303 -16.16 1.40 -27.88
N LEU A 304 -15.34 2.16 -27.16
CA LEU A 304 -14.10 1.63 -26.56
C LEU A 304 -14.39 0.76 -25.35
N ARG A 305 -15.44 1.07 -24.58
CA ARG A 305 -15.89 0.22 -23.46
C ARG A 305 -16.45 -1.08 -23.98
N ASP A 306 -17.34 -1.02 -24.97
CA ASP A 306 -17.95 -2.17 -25.60
C ASP A 306 -16.89 -3.08 -26.25
N TYR A 307 -15.89 -2.47 -26.90
CA TYR A 307 -14.76 -3.20 -27.48
C TYR A 307 -13.92 -3.93 -26.43
N ARG A 308 -13.62 -3.29 -25.29
CA ARG A 308 -12.87 -3.94 -24.21
C ARG A 308 -13.63 -5.12 -23.62
N GLU A 309 -14.95 -4.97 -23.44
CA GLU A 309 -15.81 -6.04 -22.95
C GLU A 309 -15.82 -7.21 -23.94
N GLN A 310 -16.05 -6.93 -25.23
CA GLN A 310 -16.04 -7.96 -26.27
C GLN A 310 -14.67 -8.66 -26.36
N TYR A 311 -13.56 -7.88 -26.26
CA TYR A 311 -12.22 -8.45 -26.25
C TYR A 311 -12.03 -9.46 -25.13
N ARG A 312 -12.55 -9.18 -23.91
CA ARG A 312 -12.49 -10.12 -22.77
C ARG A 312 -13.34 -11.36 -22.96
N ILE A 313 -14.49 -11.23 -23.62
CA ILE A 313 -15.34 -12.38 -23.98
C ILE A 313 -14.60 -13.30 -24.97
N ASP A 314 -14.02 -12.73 -26.02
CA ASP A 314 -13.32 -13.47 -27.07
C ASP A 314 -11.96 -14.04 -26.58
N ASN A 315 -11.35 -13.38 -25.62
CA ASN A 315 -10.06 -13.74 -25.03
C ASN A 315 -10.19 -13.79 -23.50
N PRO A 316 -10.56 -14.93 -22.90
CA PRO A 316 -10.72 -15.05 -21.45
C PRO A 316 -9.47 -14.64 -20.69
N TYR A 317 -9.63 -13.81 -19.65
CA TYR A 317 -8.52 -13.28 -18.85
C TYR A 317 -7.82 -14.42 -18.09
N PRO A 318 -6.50 -14.56 -18.21
CA PRO A 318 -5.74 -15.62 -17.54
C PRO A 318 -5.39 -15.21 -16.10
N PHE A 319 -6.35 -15.29 -15.20
CA PHE A 319 -6.15 -14.95 -13.79
C PHE A 319 -4.94 -15.70 -13.19
N ALA A 320 -4.16 -15.03 -12.37
CA ALA A 320 -3.21 -15.67 -11.48
C ALA A 320 -3.94 -16.49 -10.41
N THR A 321 -3.20 -17.27 -9.64
CA THR A 321 -3.73 -18.03 -8.50
C THR A 321 -3.06 -17.55 -7.20
N MET A 322 -3.67 -17.86 -6.06
CA MET A 322 -3.06 -17.61 -4.75
C MET A 322 -1.66 -18.23 -4.65
N ASN A 323 -1.44 -19.44 -5.17
CA ASN A 323 -0.10 -20.05 -5.14
C ASN A 323 0.95 -19.22 -5.87
N MET A 324 0.59 -18.56 -6.99
CA MET A 324 1.53 -17.66 -7.69
C MET A 324 1.86 -16.41 -6.85
N VAL A 325 0.94 -15.94 -6.02
CA VAL A 325 1.23 -14.85 -5.06
C VAL A 325 2.18 -15.35 -3.97
N LEU A 326 1.97 -16.56 -3.46
CA LEU A 326 2.87 -17.20 -2.50
C LEU A 326 4.28 -17.41 -3.08
N ASP A 327 4.40 -17.77 -4.37
CA ASP A 327 5.70 -17.87 -5.05
C ASP A 327 6.47 -16.52 -4.99
N HIS A 328 5.78 -15.37 -5.14
CA HIS A 328 6.40 -14.06 -4.98
C HIS A 328 6.84 -13.79 -3.54
N ILE A 329 6.04 -14.18 -2.55
CA ILE A 329 6.37 -14.03 -1.13
C ILE A 329 7.58 -14.89 -0.79
N ASP A 330 7.57 -16.17 -1.16
CA ASP A 330 8.67 -17.10 -0.92
C ASP A 330 9.97 -16.59 -1.55
N ARG A 331 9.87 -16.09 -2.80
CA ARG A 331 11.03 -15.49 -3.47
C ARG A 331 11.55 -14.25 -2.74
N ALA A 332 10.67 -13.36 -2.27
CA ALA A 332 11.08 -12.19 -1.51
C ALA A 332 11.75 -12.57 -0.19
N VAL A 333 11.24 -13.61 0.51
CA VAL A 333 11.86 -14.19 1.71
C VAL A 333 13.24 -14.77 1.40
N GLU A 334 13.43 -15.48 0.28
CA GLU A 334 14.74 -15.97 -0.18
C GLU A 334 15.75 -14.85 -0.40
N LEU A 335 15.29 -13.70 -0.92
CA LEU A 335 16.13 -12.57 -1.29
C LEU A 335 16.51 -11.68 -0.10
N GLY A 336 15.59 -11.45 0.85
CA GLY A 336 15.75 -10.45 1.89
C GLY A 336 15.39 -10.90 3.31
N GLY A 337 14.84 -12.11 3.48
CA GLY A 337 14.33 -12.62 4.76
C GLY A 337 12.86 -12.27 5.00
N ILE A 338 12.26 -12.92 6.02
CA ILE A 338 10.82 -12.80 6.32
C ILE A 338 10.41 -11.38 6.70
N ASP A 339 11.30 -10.61 7.31
CA ASP A 339 11.03 -9.24 7.77
C ASP A 339 11.02 -8.22 6.61
N SER A 340 11.38 -8.65 5.38
CA SER A 340 11.45 -7.77 4.20
C SER A 340 10.27 -7.90 3.24
N VAL A 341 9.24 -8.70 3.57
CA VAL A 341 8.08 -8.93 2.71
C VAL A 341 6.77 -8.76 3.48
N GLY A 342 5.77 -8.21 2.81
CA GLY A 342 4.42 -8.06 3.35
C GLY A 342 3.36 -8.02 2.25
N ILE A 343 2.19 -7.47 2.58
CA ILE A 343 0.99 -7.46 1.75
C ILE A 343 0.64 -6.04 1.36
N GLY A 344 0.50 -5.78 0.06
CA GLY A 344 -0.06 -4.57 -0.50
C GLY A 344 -1.00 -4.95 -1.65
N SER A 345 -2.22 -5.36 -1.30
CA SER A 345 -3.14 -6.09 -2.20
C SER A 345 -3.51 -5.33 -3.47
N ASP A 346 -3.56 -4.01 -3.37
CA ASP A 346 -4.09 -3.12 -4.42
C ASP A 346 -5.60 -3.41 -4.69
N TYR A 347 -6.32 -3.84 -3.64
CA TYR A 347 -7.77 -4.01 -3.71
C TYR A 347 -8.46 -2.70 -4.09
N ASP A 348 -9.47 -2.79 -4.93
CA ASP A 348 -10.17 -1.68 -5.58
C ASP A 348 -9.32 -0.87 -6.59
N GLY A 349 -8.00 -1.16 -6.76
CA GLY A 349 -7.09 -0.49 -7.72
C GLY A 349 -6.84 -1.31 -9.00
N VAL A 350 -6.81 -2.64 -8.92
CA VAL A 350 -6.47 -3.51 -10.06
C VAL A 350 -7.69 -4.00 -10.87
N GLY A 351 -8.89 -3.55 -10.51
CA GLY A 351 -10.14 -3.95 -11.18
C GLY A 351 -10.36 -5.46 -11.15
N ASP A 352 -11.10 -6.00 -12.13
CA ASP A 352 -11.38 -7.44 -12.21
C ASP A 352 -10.15 -8.22 -12.73
N SER A 353 -9.06 -8.21 -11.94
CA SER A 353 -7.82 -8.92 -12.26
C SER A 353 -7.22 -9.66 -11.05
N LEU A 354 -7.93 -9.72 -9.94
CA LEU A 354 -7.46 -10.38 -8.71
C LEU A 354 -7.27 -11.89 -8.90
N PRO A 355 -6.32 -12.52 -8.19
CA PRO A 355 -6.05 -13.95 -8.33
C PRO A 355 -7.21 -14.82 -7.85
N ILE A 356 -7.31 -16.01 -8.44
CA ILE A 356 -8.24 -17.03 -7.93
C ILE A 356 -7.82 -17.39 -6.49
N GLY A 357 -8.73 -17.20 -5.55
CA GLY A 357 -8.50 -17.44 -4.12
C GLY A 357 -8.25 -16.17 -3.30
N LEU A 358 -8.00 -15.01 -3.94
CA LEU A 358 -7.73 -13.72 -3.28
C LEU A 358 -8.64 -12.62 -3.83
N LYS A 359 -9.95 -12.85 -3.84
CA LYS A 359 -10.90 -12.00 -4.56
C LYS A 359 -11.28 -10.71 -3.84
N ASP A 360 -11.14 -10.66 -2.53
CA ASP A 360 -11.55 -9.52 -1.73
C ASP A 360 -10.96 -9.59 -0.31
N ALA A 361 -11.20 -8.57 0.48
CA ALA A 361 -10.69 -8.43 1.83
C ALA A 361 -11.13 -9.53 2.83
N SER A 362 -11.99 -10.47 2.46
CA SER A 362 -12.33 -11.63 3.30
C SER A 362 -11.30 -12.76 3.24
N THR A 363 -10.28 -12.63 2.40
CA THR A 363 -9.34 -13.72 2.07
C THR A 363 -7.94 -13.55 2.67
N TYR A 364 -7.74 -12.65 3.62
CA TYR A 364 -6.42 -12.47 4.28
C TYR A 364 -6.09 -13.58 5.31
N GLY A 365 -7.11 -14.22 5.91
CA GLY A 365 -6.96 -15.22 6.99
C GLY A 365 -6.87 -16.67 6.52
#